data_5b07c633de03398111f5bbbedf6ee91e
#
_entry.id   5b07c633de03398111f5bbbedf6ee91e
#
_cell.length_a   1.000
_cell.length_b   1.000
_cell.length_c   1.000
_cell.angle_alpha   90.00
_cell.angle_beta   90.00
_cell.angle_gamma   90.00
#
_symmetry.space_group_name_H-M   'P 1'
#
loop_
_entity.id
_entity.type
_entity.pdbx_description
1 polymer ?
#
loop_
_entity_poly.entity_id
_entity_poly.type
_entity_poly.pdbx_seq_one_letter_code
_entity_poly.pdbx_strand_id
1 'polypeptide(L)'
;MSNVAACLVKEALKDSTEVTFRAMHPDDKERLVNAFLHLQPQTIRMRFFYPKRSLSEDDLRWLDEIGYGNHVGLVATVPSGRDELIIGEGSYAALGRTAEVGFTVAEAWQGQGIASRLLQHLARIARDRGLGQFEAYVHKENSPMLAVFRHSGLPMTTRDAEGVLHVTLLLDSPTAPR
;
A
#
# COMPACT_ATOMS: atom_id res chain seq x y z
N MET A 1 0.23 9.88 -19.43
CA MET A 1 0.77 9.72 -18.05
C MET A 1 -0.41 9.70 -17.10
N SER A 2 -0.63 8.59 -16.39
CA SER A 2 -1.70 8.54 -15.38
C SER A 2 -1.45 9.57 -14.30
N ASN A 3 -2.39 10.48 -14.16
CA ASN A 3 -2.36 11.48 -13.10
C ASN A 3 -2.76 10.77 -11.79
N VAL A 4 -1.80 10.48 -10.91
CA VAL A 4 -2.03 9.86 -9.60
C VAL A 4 -3.00 10.68 -8.77
N ALA A 5 -2.96 12.01 -8.89
CA ALA A 5 -3.88 12.92 -8.22
C ALA A 5 -5.35 12.71 -8.64
N ALA A 6 -5.60 12.08 -9.79
CA ALA A 6 -6.94 11.72 -10.23
C ALA A 6 -7.46 10.40 -9.65
N CYS A 7 -6.64 9.67 -8.87
CA CYS A 7 -7.10 8.47 -8.18
C CYS A 7 -8.01 8.88 -7.02
N LEU A 8 -9.30 8.79 -7.23
CA LEU A 8 -10.32 8.95 -6.20
C LEU A 8 -11.46 8.00 -6.54
N VAL A 9 -11.62 6.96 -5.73
CA VAL A 9 -12.63 5.92 -5.92
C VAL A 9 -13.32 5.64 -4.59
N LYS A 10 -14.64 5.58 -4.60
CA LYS A 10 -15.43 5.14 -3.46
C LYS A 10 -15.89 3.71 -3.69
N GLU A 11 -15.63 2.86 -2.74
CA GLU A 11 -15.97 1.44 -2.80
C GLU A 11 -16.62 0.99 -1.49
N ALA A 12 -17.60 0.10 -1.59
CA ALA A 12 -18.19 -0.54 -0.42
C ALA A 12 -17.35 -1.76 -0.01
N LEU A 13 -17.07 -1.89 1.28
CA LEU A 13 -16.51 -3.10 1.87
C LEU A 13 -17.57 -4.20 1.98
N LYS A 14 -17.17 -5.38 2.45
CA LYS A 14 -18.08 -6.53 2.62
C LYS A 14 -19.24 -6.24 3.58
N ASP A 15 -19.02 -5.39 4.56
CA ASP A 15 -20.03 -4.95 5.54
C ASP A 15 -20.83 -3.73 5.07
N SER A 16 -20.70 -3.35 3.80
CA SER A 16 -21.32 -2.18 3.16
C SER A 16 -20.77 -0.83 3.62
N THR A 17 -19.71 -0.78 4.41
CA THR A 17 -19.03 0.48 4.76
C THR A 17 -18.40 1.09 3.51
N GLU A 18 -18.73 2.36 3.22
CA GLU A 18 -18.11 3.09 2.13
C GLU A 18 -16.71 3.57 2.52
N VAL A 19 -15.72 3.22 1.71
CA VAL A 19 -14.33 3.62 1.88
C VAL A 19 -13.90 4.40 0.64
N THR A 20 -13.21 5.50 0.86
CA THR A 20 -12.60 6.28 -0.21
C THR A 20 -11.15 5.86 -0.38
N PHE A 21 -10.79 5.43 -1.58
CA PHE A 21 -9.40 5.21 -1.99
C PHE A 21 -8.96 6.42 -2.82
N ARG A 22 -7.93 7.10 -2.37
CA ARG A 22 -7.43 8.30 -3.03
C ARG A 22 -5.92 8.41 -3.00
N ALA A 23 -5.38 9.25 -3.86
CA ALA A 23 -3.98 9.62 -3.80
C ALA A 23 -3.64 10.23 -2.44
N MET A 24 -2.48 9.87 -1.94
CA MET A 24 -1.88 10.48 -0.76
C MET A 24 -1.40 11.90 -1.12
N HIS A 25 -1.52 12.81 -0.18
CA HIS A 25 -1.18 14.22 -0.35
C HIS A 25 -0.19 14.67 0.74
N PRO A 26 0.68 15.68 0.50
CA PRO A 26 1.54 16.22 1.55
C PRO A 26 0.80 16.65 2.81
N ASP A 27 -0.44 17.13 2.70
CA ASP A 27 -1.29 17.51 3.83
C ASP A 27 -1.76 16.31 4.68
N ASP A 28 -1.50 15.08 4.25
CA ASP A 28 -1.84 13.87 5.01
C ASP A 28 -0.84 13.55 6.13
N LYS A 29 0.23 14.33 6.29
CA LYS A 29 1.26 14.07 7.33
C LYS A 29 0.65 13.85 8.71
N GLU A 30 -0.20 14.76 9.17
CA GLU A 30 -0.84 14.66 10.49
C GLU A 30 -1.78 13.44 10.58
N ARG A 31 -2.54 13.16 9.52
CA ARG A 31 -3.45 12.00 9.46
C ARG A 31 -2.66 10.69 9.48
N LEU A 32 -1.52 10.62 8.80
CA LEU A 32 -0.64 9.44 8.80
C LEU A 32 0.01 9.23 10.16
N VAL A 33 0.50 10.29 10.81
CA VAL A 33 1.02 10.21 12.17
C VAL A 33 -0.06 9.72 13.14
N ASN A 34 -1.25 10.29 13.06
CA ASN A 34 -2.38 9.87 13.89
C ASN A 34 -2.75 8.39 13.66
N ALA A 35 -2.85 7.97 12.40
CA ALA A 35 -3.12 6.58 12.07
C ALA A 35 -2.04 5.64 12.62
N PHE A 36 -0.76 6.00 12.49
CA PHE A 36 0.36 5.22 13.01
C PHE A 36 0.29 5.05 14.54
N LEU A 37 -0.01 6.11 15.28
CA LEU A 37 -0.07 6.08 16.75
C LEU A 37 -1.16 5.14 17.30
N HIS A 38 -2.15 4.80 16.49
CA HIS A 38 -3.23 3.87 16.85
C HIS A 38 -2.96 2.43 16.40
N LEU A 39 -1.87 2.17 15.68
CA LEU A 39 -1.48 0.81 15.28
C LEU A 39 -0.96 0.00 16.46
N GLN A 40 -1.26 -1.28 16.46
CA GLN A 40 -0.67 -2.21 17.42
C GLN A 40 0.80 -2.52 17.07
N PRO A 41 1.62 -2.84 18.09
CA PRO A 41 3.03 -3.16 17.87
C PRO A 41 3.29 -4.25 16.83
N GLN A 42 2.39 -5.24 16.74
CA GLN A 42 2.50 -6.32 15.76
C GLN A 42 2.38 -5.81 14.32
N THR A 43 1.40 -4.95 14.05
CA THR A 43 1.22 -4.34 12.73
C THR A 43 2.42 -3.49 12.34
N ILE A 44 2.93 -2.70 13.29
CA ILE A 44 4.13 -1.88 13.07
C ILE A 44 5.34 -2.78 12.74
N ARG A 45 5.56 -3.84 13.53
CA ARG A 45 6.65 -4.80 13.29
C ARG A 45 6.54 -5.45 11.91
N MET A 46 5.35 -5.85 11.50
CA MET A 46 5.13 -6.47 10.19
C MET A 46 5.42 -5.52 9.02
N ARG A 47 5.24 -4.22 9.21
CA ARG A 47 5.47 -3.20 8.18
C ARG A 47 6.91 -2.69 8.15
N PHE A 48 7.51 -2.42 9.31
CA PHE A 48 8.80 -1.74 9.44
C PHE A 48 9.96 -2.67 9.81
N PHE A 49 9.70 -3.93 10.13
CA PHE A 49 10.67 -4.96 10.54
C PHE A 49 11.41 -4.68 11.86
N TYR A 50 11.10 -3.59 12.54
CA TYR A 50 11.63 -3.25 13.87
C TYR A 50 10.58 -2.50 14.68
N PRO A 51 10.70 -2.50 16.02
CA PRO A 51 9.82 -1.72 16.87
C PRO A 51 9.98 -0.22 16.57
N LYS A 52 8.87 0.44 16.29
CA LYS A 52 8.84 1.86 15.97
C LYS A 52 7.73 2.52 16.78
N ARG A 53 8.07 3.61 17.48
CA ARG A 53 7.12 4.28 18.39
C ARG A 53 6.41 5.47 17.73
N SER A 54 7.02 6.06 16.71
CA SER A 54 6.49 7.22 16.01
C SER A 54 7.06 7.28 14.58
N LEU A 55 6.40 8.00 13.72
CA LEU A 55 6.96 8.40 12.43
C LEU A 55 7.84 9.63 12.63
N SER A 56 9.07 9.58 12.14
CA SER A 56 9.99 10.72 12.13
C SER A 56 9.75 11.62 10.91
N GLU A 57 10.36 12.80 10.92
CA GLU A 57 10.37 13.67 9.74
C GLU A 57 10.99 12.97 8.51
N ASP A 58 12.01 12.14 8.73
CA ASP A 58 12.64 11.36 7.65
C ASP A 58 11.70 10.31 7.07
N ASP A 59 10.86 9.69 7.91
CA ASP A 59 9.83 8.75 7.45
C ASP A 59 8.76 9.40 6.59
N LEU A 60 8.55 10.70 6.76
CA LEU A 60 7.50 11.47 6.10
C LEU A 60 8.02 12.34 4.95
N ARG A 61 9.35 12.47 4.82
CA ARG A 61 9.98 13.35 3.81
C ARG A 61 9.54 13.02 2.38
N TRP A 62 9.35 11.74 2.08
CA TRP A 62 8.93 11.31 0.76
C TRP A 62 7.52 11.82 0.37
N LEU A 63 6.69 12.22 1.35
CA LEU A 63 5.39 12.83 1.07
C LEU A 63 5.50 14.14 0.31
N ASP A 64 6.59 14.87 0.50
CA ASP A 64 6.81 16.14 -0.21
C ASP A 64 7.08 15.90 -1.71
N GLU A 65 7.53 14.69 -2.06
CA GLU A 65 7.82 14.25 -3.43
C GLU A 65 6.70 13.38 -4.04
N ILE A 66 5.63 13.13 -3.26
CA ILE A 66 4.59 12.18 -3.68
C ILE A 66 3.86 12.68 -4.92
N GLY A 67 3.68 11.78 -5.87
CA GLY A 67 3.02 12.09 -7.15
C GLY A 67 3.94 12.75 -8.19
N TYR A 68 5.09 13.27 -7.77
CA TYR A 68 6.10 13.90 -8.64
C TYR A 68 7.31 13.02 -8.75
N GLY A 69 7.53 12.07 -9.24
CA GLY A 69 8.74 11.26 -9.27
C GLY A 69 8.46 9.77 -9.07
N ASN A 70 9.36 9.16 -8.33
CA ASN A 70 9.38 7.70 -8.17
C ASN A 70 8.50 7.19 -7.03
N HIS A 71 7.92 8.08 -6.22
CA HIS A 71 7.06 7.71 -5.09
C HIS A 71 5.58 7.89 -5.42
N VAL A 72 4.81 6.86 -5.19
CA VAL A 72 3.35 6.87 -5.30
C VAL A 72 2.75 6.28 -4.05
N GLY A 73 1.77 6.97 -3.48
CA GLY A 73 1.04 6.51 -2.32
C GLY A 73 -0.46 6.72 -2.47
N LEU A 74 -1.21 5.78 -1.92
CA LEU A 74 -2.65 5.81 -1.80
C LEU A 74 -3.05 5.62 -0.34
N VAL A 75 -4.14 6.23 0.05
CA VAL A 75 -4.79 6.02 1.35
C VAL A 75 -6.20 5.49 1.15
N ALA A 76 -6.63 4.68 2.09
CA ALA A 76 -8.03 4.28 2.29
C ALA A 76 -8.57 5.06 3.48
N THR A 77 -9.65 5.79 3.31
CA THR A 77 -10.20 6.67 4.35
C THR A 77 -11.68 6.42 4.57
N VAL A 78 -12.12 6.73 5.79
CA VAL A 78 -13.54 6.82 6.16
C VAL A 78 -13.83 8.19 6.75
N PRO A 79 -15.08 8.71 6.66
CA PRO A 79 -15.46 9.97 7.29
C PRO A 79 -15.21 9.93 8.81
N SER A 80 -14.73 11.03 9.35
CA SER A 80 -14.53 11.23 10.80
C SER A 80 -14.89 12.68 11.17
N GLY A 81 -16.12 12.92 11.58
CA GLY A 81 -16.62 14.26 11.83
C GLY A 81 -16.60 15.13 10.58
N ARG A 82 -15.85 16.23 10.62
CA ARG A 82 -15.63 17.13 9.46
C ARG A 82 -14.35 16.79 8.67
N ASP A 83 -13.64 15.78 9.09
CA ASP A 83 -12.40 15.29 8.50
C ASP A 83 -12.56 13.83 8.05
N GLU A 84 -11.47 13.19 7.74
CA GLU A 84 -11.40 11.78 7.40
C GLU A 84 -10.32 11.08 8.22
N LEU A 85 -10.54 9.80 8.47
CA LEU A 85 -9.59 8.93 9.14
C LEU A 85 -8.93 8.01 8.12
N ILE A 86 -7.60 7.97 8.10
CA ILE A 86 -6.85 6.97 7.34
C ILE A 86 -6.93 5.63 8.07
N ILE A 87 -7.49 4.63 7.40
CA ILE A 87 -7.64 3.27 7.91
C ILE A 87 -6.70 2.28 7.22
N GLY A 88 -6.08 2.68 6.13
CA GLY A 88 -5.07 1.91 5.42
C GLY A 88 -4.26 2.80 4.48
N GLU A 89 -3.06 2.37 4.18
CA GLU A 89 -2.18 3.00 3.20
C GLU A 89 -1.46 1.94 2.37
N GLY A 90 -1.08 2.32 1.17
CA GLY A 90 -0.19 1.56 0.32
C GLY A 90 0.64 2.50 -0.52
N SER A 91 1.91 2.18 -0.67
CA SER A 91 2.83 3.03 -1.43
C SER A 91 3.90 2.20 -2.13
N TYR A 92 4.47 2.77 -3.18
CA TYR A 92 5.67 2.21 -3.78
C TYR A 92 6.73 3.28 -4.06
N ALA A 93 7.98 2.84 -4.04
CA ALA A 93 9.13 3.61 -4.50
C ALA A 93 9.76 2.91 -5.70
N ALA A 94 9.83 3.59 -6.84
CA ALA A 94 10.30 3.03 -8.09
C ALA A 94 11.79 3.33 -8.34
N LEU A 95 12.50 2.33 -8.85
CA LEU A 95 13.85 2.45 -9.39
C LEU A 95 13.90 1.72 -10.74
N GLY A 96 14.04 2.49 -11.81
CA GLY A 96 13.95 1.93 -13.16
C GLY A 96 12.55 1.36 -13.43
N ARG A 97 12.47 0.08 -13.80
CA ARG A 97 11.20 -0.62 -14.06
C ARG A 97 10.68 -1.45 -12.89
N THR A 98 11.33 -1.38 -11.74
CA THR A 98 10.98 -2.08 -10.52
C THR A 98 10.53 -1.09 -9.46
N ALA A 99 9.56 -1.45 -8.64
CA ALA A 99 9.18 -0.65 -7.50
C ALA A 99 9.01 -1.51 -6.24
N GLU A 100 9.54 -1.03 -5.12
CA GLU A 100 9.28 -1.63 -3.81
C GLU A 100 7.94 -1.14 -3.28
N VAL A 101 7.05 -2.08 -2.95
CA VAL A 101 5.69 -1.82 -2.49
C VAL A 101 5.49 -2.24 -1.05
N GLY A 102 4.70 -1.47 -0.30
CA GLY A 102 4.33 -1.80 1.07
C GLY A 102 2.92 -1.33 1.42
N PHE A 103 2.32 -1.97 2.41
CA PHE A 103 0.94 -1.72 2.85
C PHE A 103 0.84 -1.75 4.36
N THR A 104 -0.07 -0.94 4.89
CA THR A 104 -0.49 -1.00 6.29
C THR A 104 -2.01 -0.83 6.36
N VAL A 105 -2.69 -1.65 7.14
CA VAL A 105 -4.12 -1.54 7.42
C VAL A 105 -4.32 -1.58 8.93
N ALA A 106 -5.09 -0.63 9.45
CA ALA A 106 -5.43 -0.60 10.87
C ALA A 106 -6.19 -1.87 11.28
N GLU A 107 -5.92 -2.38 12.48
CA GLU A 107 -6.37 -3.72 12.94
C GLU A 107 -7.88 -3.90 12.82
N ALA A 108 -8.66 -2.89 13.22
CA ALA A 108 -10.12 -2.93 13.14
C ALA A 108 -10.66 -3.08 11.71
N TRP A 109 -9.83 -2.82 10.70
CA TRP A 109 -10.19 -2.81 9.28
C TRP A 109 -9.52 -3.92 8.48
N GLN A 110 -8.71 -4.76 9.13
CA GLN A 110 -8.07 -5.91 8.49
C GLN A 110 -9.10 -7.00 8.10
N GLY A 111 -8.75 -7.79 7.09
CA GLY A 111 -9.61 -8.89 6.62
C GLY A 111 -10.79 -8.46 5.75
N GLN A 112 -10.92 -7.18 5.42
CA GLN A 112 -12.01 -6.62 4.60
C GLN A 112 -11.63 -6.34 3.15
N GLY A 113 -10.40 -6.66 2.75
CA GLY A 113 -9.93 -6.50 1.37
C GLY A 113 -9.35 -5.12 1.05
N ILE A 114 -9.03 -4.29 2.03
CA ILE A 114 -8.46 -2.94 1.81
C ILE A 114 -7.09 -3.03 1.15
N ALA A 115 -6.18 -3.87 1.66
CA ALA A 115 -4.85 -4.05 1.08
C ALA A 115 -4.92 -4.58 -0.36
N SER A 116 -5.84 -5.49 -0.65
CA SER A 116 -6.06 -6.02 -2.01
C SER A 116 -6.49 -4.91 -2.98
N ARG A 117 -7.39 -4.01 -2.57
CA ARG A 117 -7.82 -2.88 -3.39
C ARG A 117 -6.71 -1.87 -3.60
N LEU A 118 -5.95 -1.54 -2.54
CA LEU A 118 -4.78 -0.67 -2.65
C LEU A 118 -3.76 -1.25 -3.64
N LEU A 119 -3.47 -2.55 -3.57
CA LEU A 119 -2.58 -3.22 -4.50
C LEU A 119 -3.08 -3.15 -5.95
N GLN A 120 -4.37 -3.39 -6.19
CA GLN A 120 -4.97 -3.29 -7.53
C GLN A 120 -4.83 -1.89 -8.11
N HIS A 121 -5.14 -0.85 -7.34
CA HIS A 121 -5.00 0.54 -7.77
C HIS A 121 -3.54 0.91 -8.04
N LEU A 122 -2.62 0.55 -7.13
CA LEU A 122 -1.19 0.79 -7.32
C LEU A 122 -0.62 0.05 -8.53
N ALA A 123 -1.02 -1.21 -8.76
CA ALA A 123 -0.58 -2.00 -9.91
C ALA A 123 -1.03 -1.35 -11.23
N ARG A 124 -2.26 -0.83 -11.29
CA ARG A 124 -2.74 -0.09 -12.46
C ARG A 124 -1.90 1.15 -12.71
N ILE A 125 -1.69 1.98 -11.70
CA ILE A 125 -0.87 3.20 -11.79
C ILE A 125 0.56 2.85 -12.22
N ALA A 126 1.14 1.80 -11.65
CA ALA A 126 2.48 1.36 -11.97
C ALA A 126 2.63 0.91 -13.42
N ARG A 127 1.67 0.13 -13.96
CA ARG A 127 1.63 -0.26 -15.37
C ARG A 127 1.55 0.96 -16.29
N ASP A 128 0.68 1.90 -15.98
CA ASP A 128 0.52 3.13 -16.78
C ASP A 128 1.79 3.99 -16.79
N ARG A 129 2.66 3.81 -15.78
CA ARG A 129 3.98 4.44 -15.69
C ARG A 129 5.12 3.60 -16.27
N GLY A 130 4.82 2.44 -16.84
CA GLY A 130 5.81 1.57 -17.49
C GLY A 130 6.63 0.71 -16.53
N LEU A 131 6.18 0.53 -15.28
CA LEU A 131 6.81 -0.40 -14.35
C LEU A 131 6.49 -1.84 -14.74
N GLY A 132 7.49 -2.72 -14.64
CA GLY A 132 7.39 -4.14 -15.00
C GLY A 132 7.12 -5.06 -13.81
N GLN A 133 7.50 -4.66 -12.62
CA GLN A 133 7.32 -5.50 -11.43
C GLN A 133 7.27 -4.69 -10.13
N PHE A 134 6.57 -5.28 -9.16
CA PHE A 134 6.70 -4.93 -7.76
C PHE A 134 7.59 -5.91 -7.02
N GLU A 135 8.32 -5.40 -6.05
CA GLU A 135 9.04 -6.17 -5.05
C GLU A 135 8.51 -5.80 -3.66
N ALA A 136 8.45 -6.77 -2.77
CA ALA A 136 8.07 -6.57 -1.39
C ALA A 136 8.87 -7.48 -0.47
N TYR A 137 9.17 -6.99 0.73
CA TYR A 137 9.77 -7.78 1.80
C TYR A 137 8.70 -8.07 2.84
N VAL A 138 8.46 -9.33 3.15
CA VAL A 138 7.36 -9.76 4.00
C VAL A 138 7.87 -10.75 5.03
N HIS A 139 7.55 -10.55 6.30
CA HIS A 139 7.76 -11.58 7.31
C HIS A 139 7.04 -12.88 6.92
N LYS A 140 7.70 -14.01 7.10
CA LYS A 140 7.10 -15.34 6.85
C LYS A 140 5.81 -15.56 7.64
N GLU A 141 5.72 -14.94 8.81
CA GLU A 141 4.55 -15.00 9.69
C GLU A 141 3.39 -14.11 9.24
N ASN A 142 3.63 -13.19 8.30
CA ASN A 142 2.60 -12.29 7.80
C ASN A 142 1.71 -12.98 6.75
N SER A 143 1.01 -14.03 7.18
CA SER A 143 0.12 -14.81 6.32
C SER A 143 -0.97 -13.96 5.65
N PRO A 144 -1.57 -12.94 6.30
CA PRO A 144 -2.56 -12.09 5.64
C PRO A 144 -1.99 -11.35 4.43
N MET A 145 -0.80 -10.76 4.55
CA MET A 145 -0.17 -10.03 3.44
C MET A 145 0.25 -10.97 2.30
N LEU A 146 0.80 -12.13 2.64
CA LEU A 146 1.13 -13.15 1.65
C LEU A 146 -0.12 -13.64 0.89
N ALA A 147 -1.26 -13.76 1.56
CA ALA A 147 -2.54 -14.08 0.94
C ALA A 147 -2.99 -12.98 -0.04
N VAL A 148 -2.85 -11.70 0.32
CA VAL A 148 -3.13 -10.57 -0.56
C VAL A 148 -2.33 -10.68 -1.87
N PHE A 149 -1.04 -10.96 -1.79
CA PHE A 149 -0.19 -11.11 -2.96
C PHE A 149 -0.56 -12.34 -3.81
N ARG A 150 -0.80 -13.49 -3.18
CA ARG A 150 -1.20 -14.72 -3.90
C ARG A 150 -2.52 -14.57 -4.64
N HIS A 151 -3.48 -13.84 -4.07
CA HIS A 151 -4.81 -13.65 -4.64
C HIS A 151 -4.91 -12.41 -5.55
N SER A 152 -3.81 -11.70 -5.78
CA SER A 152 -3.78 -10.49 -6.60
C SER A 152 -4.03 -10.74 -8.09
N GLY A 153 -3.88 -11.99 -8.54
CA GLY A 153 -3.89 -12.33 -9.97
C GLY A 153 -2.58 -12.01 -10.71
N LEU A 154 -1.59 -11.42 -10.01
CA LEU A 154 -0.27 -11.16 -10.57
C LEU A 154 0.62 -12.42 -10.42
N PRO A 155 1.43 -12.78 -11.44
CA PRO A 155 2.42 -13.82 -11.28
C PRO A 155 3.38 -13.46 -10.15
N MET A 156 3.53 -14.39 -9.20
CA MET A 156 4.26 -14.20 -7.95
C MET A 156 5.39 -15.20 -7.85
N THR A 157 6.57 -14.73 -7.51
CA THR A 157 7.69 -15.56 -7.06
C THR A 157 8.16 -15.10 -5.69
N THR A 158 8.74 -16.04 -4.93
CA THR A 158 9.26 -15.75 -3.60
C THR A 158 10.67 -16.33 -3.44
N ARG A 159 11.51 -15.63 -2.70
CA ARG A 159 12.83 -16.08 -2.30
C ARG A 159 13.00 -15.84 -0.81
N ASP A 160 13.53 -16.83 -0.10
CA ASP A 160 13.89 -16.70 1.31
C ASP A 160 15.12 -15.81 1.46
N ALA A 161 15.04 -14.82 2.34
CA ALA A 161 16.10 -13.91 2.69
C ALA A 161 16.16 -13.79 4.23
N GLU A 162 16.77 -14.78 4.89
CA GLU A 162 17.03 -14.79 6.33
C GLU A 162 15.78 -14.55 7.22
N GLY A 163 14.68 -15.28 6.95
CA GLY A 163 13.44 -15.17 7.73
C GLY A 163 12.43 -14.17 7.19
N VAL A 164 12.80 -13.43 6.17
CA VAL A 164 11.95 -12.56 5.40
C VAL A 164 11.78 -13.14 4.01
N LEU A 165 10.59 -13.07 3.44
CA LEU A 165 10.34 -13.43 2.05
C LEU A 165 10.51 -12.19 1.17
N HIS A 166 11.39 -12.29 0.20
CA HIS A 166 11.42 -11.36 -0.93
C HIS A 166 10.40 -11.83 -1.96
N VAL A 167 9.36 -11.05 -2.14
CA VAL A 167 8.24 -11.31 -3.05
C VAL A 167 8.42 -10.46 -4.30
N THR A 168 8.28 -11.07 -5.46
CA THR A 168 8.23 -10.38 -6.75
C THR A 168 6.87 -10.63 -7.41
N LEU A 169 6.19 -9.56 -7.83
CA LEU A 169 4.92 -9.59 -8.54
C LEU A 169 5.13 -8.97 -9.92
N LEU A 170 4.89 -9.72 -10.98
CA LEU A 170 5.03 -9.22 -12.35
C LEU A 170 3.80 -8.39 -12.73
N LEU A 171 4.05 -7.16 -13.17
CA LEU A 171 3.01 -6.24 -13.65
C LEU A 171 2.72 -6.42 -15.15
N ASP A 172 3.74 -6.75 -15.92
CA ASP A 172 3.68 -6.94 -17.38
C ASP A 172 3.23 -8.36 -17.78
N SER A 173 2.30 -8.96 -17.07
CA SER A 173 1.74 -10.22 -17.59
C SER A 173 0.92 -9.92 -18.85
N PRO A 174 1.18 -10.58 -19.97
CA PRO A 174 0.27 -10.54 -21.09
C PRO A 174 -1.09 -11.04 -20.59
N THR A 175 -2.10 -10.20 -20.70
CA THR A 175 -3.49 -10.63 -20.51
C THR A 175 -3.65 -11.85 -21.44
N ALA A 176 -3.89 -13.03 -20.87
CA ALA A 176 -4.23 -14.18 -21.67
C ALA A 176 -5.39 -13.78 -22.60
N PRO A 177 -5.30 -13.99 -23.90
CA PRO A 177 -6.41 -13.67 -24.79
C PRO A 177 -7.63 -14.47 -24.32
N ARG A 178 -8.74 -13.78 -24.16
CA ARG A 178 -10.04 -14.39 -23.89
C ARG A 178 -10.47 -15.25 -25.07
#